data_ab7292d39df4bdf42c849d5d187b373d
#
_entry.id   ab7292d39df4bdf42c849d5d187b373d
#
_cell.length_a   1.000
_cell.length_b   1.000
_cell.length_c   1.000
_cell.angle_alpha   90.00
_cell.angle_beta   90.00
_cell.angle_gamma   90.00
#
_symmetry.space_group_name_H-M   'P 1'
#
loop_
_entity.id
_entity.type
_entity.pdbx_description
1 polymer ?
#
loop_
_entity_poly.entity_id
_entity_poly.type
_entity_poly.pdbx_seq_one_letter_code
_entity_poly.pdbx_strand_id
1 'polypeptide(L)'
;QAIRVALRQETPNQTLEVLLELLGKTMEADRTYIFEKNDHGHDDNTYEWAAKGVTPEKDNLQDLPPEVCDQWYQKFAGYQNIVTENLSEIRDTDPEMYEVLSKQNIHSLVVVPLYDDEKVIGFYGVDNPPAKYIDFASEILQIMGHFIVSSIRRRNLVRRLEIMSYTDPLTGFGNRYAMEKYVSGILPQTKIGVVYCDVTGLKRVNDEEGHSKGDQLILRACDCLRGTLKEFDLFRI
;
A
#
# COMPACT_ATOMS: atom_id res chain seq x y z
N GLN A 1 -24.53 -4.61 8.45
CA GLN A 1 -24.41 -5.83 7.61
C GLN A 1 -23.13 -5.79 6.76
N ALA A 2 -22.76 -4.64 6.15
CA ALA A 2 -21.57 -4.44 5.32
C ALA A 2 -20.26 -4.85 6.03
N ILE A 3 -20.00 -4.31 7.23
CA ILE A 3 -18.80 -4.64 8.02
C ILE A 3 -18.69 -6.15 8.29
N ARG A 4 -19.82 -6.81 8.58
CA ARG A 4 -19.82 -8.25 8.87
C ARG A 4 -19.45 -9.08 7.65
N VAL A 5 -19.77 -8.62 6.44
CA VAL A 5 -19.38 -9.27 5.18
C VAL A 5 -17.89 -9.06 4.91
N ALA A 6 -17.39 -7.84 5.09
CA ALA A 6 -15.98 -7.52 4.92
C ALA A 6 -15.08 -8.28 5.90
N LEU A 7 -15.48 -8.39 7.18
CA LEU A 7 -14.71 -9.10 8.21
C LEU A 7 -14.66 -10.64 8.03
N ARG A 8 -15.45 -11.21 7.12
CA ARG A 8 -15.41 -12.64 6.78
C ARG A 8 -14.40 -12.98 5.67
N GLN A 9 -13.76 -11.98 5.10
CA GLN A 9 -12.77 -12.22 4.06
C GLN A 9 -11.51 -12.88 4.64
N GLU A 10 -10.86 -13.72 3.85
CA GLU A 10 -9.68 -14.50 4.26
C GLU A 10 -8.45 -13.59 4.44
N THR A 11 -8.32 -12.58 3.60
CA THR A 11 -7.16 -11.68 3.60
C THR A 11 -7.55 -10.23 3.94
N PRO A 12 -6.63 -9.45 4.55
CA PRO A 12 -6.87 -8.03 4.79
C PRO A 12 -7.10 -7.21 3.52
N ASN A 13 -6.45 -7.58 2.40
CA ASN A 13 -6.64 -6.91 1.11
C ASN A 13 -8.08 -7.08 0.62
N GLN A 14 -8.59 -8.31 0.59
CA GLN A 14 -10.00 -8.58 0.24
C GLN A 14 -10.96 -7.85 1.18
N THR A 15 -10.63 -7.74 2.48
CA THR A 15 -11.44 -6.98 3.43
C THR A 15 -11.57 -5.52 3.00
N LEU A 16 -10.46 -4.86 2.61
CA LEU A 16 -10.45 -3.46 2.18
C LEU A 16 -11.20 -3.26 0.85
N GLU A 17 -10.98 -4.13 -0.13
CA GLU A 17 -11.67 -4.10 -1.42
C GLU A 17 -13.19 -4.24 -1.25
N VAL A 18 -13.65 -5.24 -0.50
CA VAL A 18 -15.08 -5.47 -0.25
C VAL A 18 -15.68 -4.30 0.53
N LEU A 19 -14.93 -3.72 1.47
CA LEU A 19 -15.39 -2.57 2.23
C LEU A 19 -15.63 -1.35 1.34
N LEU A 20 -14.68 -1.03 0.45
CA LEU A 20 -14.83 0.07 -0.50
C LEU A 20 -16.00 -0.16 -1.45
N GLU A 21 -16.15 -1.37 -2.01
CA GLU A 21 -17.29 -1.72 -2.85
C GLU A 21 -18.63 -1.52 -2.15
N LEU A 22 -18.73 -1.97 -0.90
CA LEU A 22 -19.95 -1.82 -0.11
C LEU A 22 -20.26 -0.36 0.21
N LEU A 23 -19.24 0.44 0.54
CA LEU A 23 -19.40 1.88 0.76
C LEU A 23 -19.87 2.58 -0.51
N GLY A 24 -19.18 2.36 -1.64
CA GLY A 24 -19.54 2.97 -2.92
C GLY A 24 -20.96 2.65 -3.36
N LYS A 25 -21.35 1.38 -3.28
CA LYS A 25 -22.72 0.94 -3.59
C LYS A 25 -23.78 1.50 -2.63
N THR A 26 -23.47 1.57 -1.33
CA THR A 26 -24.41 2.09 -0.32
C THR A 26 -24.61 3.59 -0.45
N MET A 27 -23.56 4.32 -0.82
CA MET A 27 -23.61 5.77 -1.00
C MET A 27 -23.94 6.17 -2.44
N GLU A 28 -24.22 5.21 -3.33
CA GLU A 28 -24.48 5.46 -4.75
C GLU A 28 -23.38 6.34 -5.38
N ALA A 29 -22.13 6.16 -4.93
CA ALA A 29 -20.98 6.96 -5.34
C ALA A 29 -20.35 6.43 -6.64
N ASP A 30 -19.61 7.28 -7.33
CA ASP A 30 -18.84 6.88 -8.53
C ASP A 30 -17.60 6.11 -8.17
N ARG A 31 -16.84 6.53 -7.15
CA ARG A 31 -15.63 5.88 -6.66
C ARG A 31 -15.54 5.93 -5.14
N THR A 32 -14.82 4.97 -4.61
CA THR A 32 -14.30 4.97 -3.24
C THR A 32 -12.86 4.50 -3.27
N TYR A 33 -11.99 5.11 -2.48
CA TYR A 33 -10.56 4.89 -2.55
C TYR A 33 -9.87 5.04 -1.19
N ILE A 34 -8.67 4.45 -1.10
CA ILE A 34 -7.75 4.63 0.04
C ILE A 34 -6.42 5.10 -0.51
N PHE A 35 -5.91 6.20 0.03
CA PHE A 35 -4.56 6.68 -0.17
C PHE A 35 -3.72 6.42 1.07
N GLU A 36 -2.52 5.92 0.88
CA GLU A 36 -1.54 5.69 1.95
C GLU A 36 -0.21 6.34 1.59
N LYS A 37 0.52 6.81 2.61
CA LYS A 37 1.88 7.31 2.39
C LYS A 37 2.84 6.16 2.14
N ASN A 38 3.61 6.29 1.05
CA ASN A 38 4.70 5.37 0.73
C ASN A 38 5.97 5.71 1.52
N ASP A 39 7.05 4.93 1.31
CA ASP A 39 8.33 5.08 2.01
C ASP A 39 9.04 6.41 1.71
N HIS A 40 8.66 7.10 0.62
CA HIS A 40 9.20 8.42 0.24
C HIS A 40 8.35 9.57 0.82
N GLY A 41 7.24 9.27 1.49
CA GLY A 41 6.31 10.25 2.03
C GLY A 41 5.31 10.78 1.00
N HIS A 42 5.27 10.20 -0.20
CA HIS A 42 4.30 10.48 -1.25
C HIS A 42 3.02 9.68 -1.01
N ASP A 43 1.94 10.08 -1.65
CA ASP A 43 0.66 9.42 -1.52
C ASP A 43 0.40 8.47 -2.70
N ASP A 44 0.05 7.21 -2.39
CA ASP A 44 -0.35 6.19 -3.37
C ASP A 44 -1.83 5.84 -3.19
N ASN A 45 -2.59 5.81 -4.27
CA ASN A 45 -3.92 5.19 -4.28
C ASN A 45 -3.76 3.68 -4.18
N THR A 46 -3.85 3.14 -2.96
CA THR A 46 -3.58 1.71 -2.72
C THR A 46 -4.79 0.82 -3.00
N TYR A 47 -6.00 1.33 -2.78
CA TYR A 47 -7.24 0.61 -3.06
C TYR A 47 -8.27 1.54 -3.68
N GLU A 48 -8.97 1.05 -4.68
CA GLU A 48 -10.06 1.77 -5.33
C GLU A 48 -11.17 0.81 -5.76
N TRP A 49 -12.39 1.23 -5.58
CA TRP A 49 -13.56 0.69 -6.24
C TRP A 49 -14.20 1.76 -7.11
N ALA A 50 -14.57 1.43 -8.33
CA ALA A 50 -15.27 2.30 -9.26
C ALA A 50 -16.61 1.68 -9.68
N ALA A 51 -17.64 2.50 -9.79
CA ALA A 51 -18.95 2.08 -10.27
C ALA A 51 -18.88 1.69 -11.76
N LYS A 52 -19.87 0.91 -12.20
CA LYS A 52 -19.92 0.49 -13.60
C LYS A 52 -20.02 1.69 -14.54
N GLY A 53 -19.05 1.81 -15.43
CA GLY A 53 -18.95 2.90 -16.41
C GLY A 53 -18.12 4.10 -15.95
N VAL A 54 -17.61 4.07 -14.73
CA VAL A 54 -16.65 5.05 -14.21
C VAL A 54 -15.23 4.54 -14.48
N THR A 55 -14.37 5.41 -14.98
CA THR A 55 -12.95 5.06 -15.23
C THR A 55 -12.20 4.97 -13.91
N PRO A 56 -11.52 3.85 -13.61
CA PRO A 56 -10.62 3.75 -12.47
C PRO A 56 -9.41 4.67 -12.65
N GLU A 57 -8.96 5.28 -11.56
CA GLU A 57 -7.81 6.19 -11.55
C GLU A 57 -6.66 5.69 -10.67
N LYS A 58 -6.81 4.54 -10.05
CA LYS A 58 -5.80 3.98 -9.13
C LYS A 58 -4.39 3.97 -9.72
N ASP A 59 -4.23 3.48 -10.94
CA ASP A 59 -2.91 3.36 -11.57
C ASP A 59 -2.33 4.71 -12.02
N ASN A 60 -3.17 5.73 -12.17
CA ASN A 60 -2.77 7.10 -12.53
C ASN A 60 -2.41 7.95 -11.31
N LEU A 61 -2.83 7.53 -10.12
CA LEU A 61 -2.67 8.26 -8.85
C LEU A 61 -1.67 7.52 -7.93
N GLN A 62 -0.45 7.37 -8.42
CA GLN A 62 0.65 6.75 -7.70
C GLN A 62 1.79 7.76 -7.54
N ASP A 63 2.53 7.65 -6.43
CA ASP A 63 3.70 8.48 -6.12
C ASP A 63 3.40 9.99 -6.19
N LEU A 64 2.23 10.39 -5.70
CA LEU A 64 1.82 11.79 -5.68
C LEU A 64 2.67 12.56 -4.68
N PRO A 65 3.37 13.61 -5.12
CA PRO A 65 4.20 14.40 -4.24
C PRO A 65 3.37 15.13 -3.17
N PRO A 66 3.95 15.41 -1.98
CA PRO A 66 3.21 15.98 -0.86
C PRO A 66 2.45 17.27 -1.19
N GLU A 67 2.99 18.08 -2.10
CA GLU A 67 2.42 19.37 -2.49
C GLU A 67 0.99 19.25 -3.03
N VAL A 68 0.66 18.12 -3.66
CA VAL A 68 -0.68 17.88 -4.23
C VAL A 68 -1.75 17.82 -3.14
N CYS A 69 -1.44 17.19 -2.00
CA CYS A 69 -2.40 16.97 -0.92
C CYS A 69 -2.11 17.81 0.35
N ASP A 70 -1.18 18.76 0.28
CA ASP A 70 -0.67 19.48 1.46
C ASP A 70 -1.78 20.25 2.20
N GLN A 71 -2.68 20.91 1.47
CA GLN A 71 -3.82 21.62 2.06
C GLN A 71 -4.79 20.66 2.78
N TRP A 72 -4.94 19.45 2.27
CA TRP A 72 -5.77 18.44 2.91
C TRP A 72 -5.12 17.94 4.20
N TYR A 73 -3.82 17.66 4.17
CA TYR A 73 -3.08 17.25 5.37
C TYR A 73 -3.07 18.32 6.46
N GLN A 74 -3.05 19.62 6.10
CA GLN A 74 -3.20 20.70 7.08
C GLN A 74 -4.57 20.65 7.78
N LYS A 75 -5.64 20.40 7.04
CA LYS A 75 -6.99 20.20 7.61
C LYS A 75 -7.05 18.94 8.47
N PHE A 76 -6.46 17.84 8.00
CA PHE A 76 -6.39 16.59 8.76
C PHE A 76 -5.62 16.75 10.08
N ALA A 77 -4.55 17.52 10.11
CA ALA A 77 -3.84 17.85 11.35
C ALA A 77 -4.73 18.59 12.37
N GLY A 78 -5.74 19.30 11.91
CA GLY A 78 -6.79 19.93 12.71
C GLY A 78 -8.02 19.05 12.96
N TYR A 79 -7.95 17.75 12.70
CA TYR A 79 -9.08 16.80 12.80
C TYR A 79 -10.28 17.16 11.94
N GLN A 80 -10.05 17.86 10.84
CA GLN A 80 -11.11 18.26 9.90
C GLN A 80 -11.19 17.29 8.73
N ASN A 81 -12.40 17.00 8.28
CA ASN A 81 -12.66 16.27 7.04
C ASN A 81 -12.71 17.23 5.86
N ILE A 82 -12.55 16.68 4.66
CA ILE A 82 -12.80 17.42 3.41
C ILE A 82 -14.21 17.06 2.98
N VAL A 83 -15.05 18.06 2.85
CA VAL A 83 -16.39 17.94 2.29
C VAL A 83 -16.52 19.02 1.22
N THR A 84 -16.74 18.62 -0.01
CA THR A 84 -16.92 19.49 -1.16
C THR A 84 -18.22 19.08 -1.86
N GLU A 85 -19.24 19.87 -1.70
CA GLU A 85 -20.55 19.62 -2.34
C GLU A 85 -20.54 20.01 -3.81
N ASN A 86 -19.78 21.05 -4.14
CA ASN A 86 -19.58 21.51 -5.50
C ASN A 86 -18.12 21.86 -5.72
N LEU A 87 -17.48 21.13 -6.63
CA LEU A 87 -16.04 21.29 -6.91
C LEU A 87 -15.66 22.72 -7.31
N SER A 88 -16.59 23.50 -7.90
CA SER A 88 -16.30 24.88 -8.27
C SER A 88 -15.94 25.79 -7.09
N GLU A 89 -16.29 25.41 -5.86
CA GLU A 89 -16.00 26.18 -4.64
C GLU A 89 -14.51 26.24 -4.32
N ILE A 90 -13.73 25.21 -4.72
CA ILE A 90 -12.28 25.17 -4.46
C ILE A 90 -11.45 25.77 -5.61
N ARG A 91 -12.09 26.21 -6.70
CA ARG A 91 -11.36 26.69 -7.90
C ARG A 91 -10.35 27.79 -7.60
N ASP A 92 -10.74 28.76 -6.75
CA ASP A 92 -9.91 29.92 -6.43
C ASP A 92 -9.03 29.71 -5.20
N THR A 93 -9.40 28.78 -4.30
CA THR A 93 -8.68 28.51 -3.05
C THR A 93 -7.67 27.37 -3.19
N ASP A 94 -7.90 26.42 -4.09
CA ASP A 94 -7.04 25.29 -4.38
C ASP A 94 -7.11 24.93 -5.89
N PRO A 95 -6.53 25.76 -6.76
CA PRO A 95 -6.64 25.58 -8.21
C PRO A 95 -5.95 24.30 -8.70
N GLU A 96 -4.89 23.85 -8.04
CA GLU A 96 -4.17 22.63 -8.41
C GLU A 96 -5.05 21.39 -8.14
N MET A 97 -5.63 21.30 -6.95
CA MET A 97 -6.55 20.22 -6.62
C MET A 97 -7.81 20.28 -7.49
N TYR A 98 -8.34 21.49 -7.76
CA TYR A 98 -9.45 21.66 -8.69
C TYR A 98 -9.15 21.06 -10.07
N GLU A 99 -7.96 21.31 -10.61
CA GLU A 99 -7.55 20.77 -11.91
C GLU A 99 -7.43 19.23 -11.89
N VAL A 100 -6.85 18.66 -10.83
CA VAL A 100 -6.72 17.20 -10.65
C VAL A 100 -8.10 16.54 -10.60
N LEU A 101 -9.00 17.07 -9.78
CA LEU A 101 -10.32 16.48 -9.56
C LEU A 101 -11.25 16.67 -10.76
N SER A 102 -11.21 17.84 -11.42
CA SER A 102 -12.06 18.13 -12.58
C SER A 102 -11.76 17.24 -13.79
N LYS A 103 -10.48 16.89 -14.02
CA LYS A 103 -10.04 15.95 -15.07
C LYS A 103 -10.62 14.55 -14.88
N GLN A 104 -10.95 14.18 -13.65
CA GLN A 104 -11.53 12.89 -13.28
C GLN A 104 -13.07 12.90 -13.26
N ASN A 105 -13.71 13.97 -13.72
CA ASN A 105 -15.16 14.20 -13.66
C ASN A 105 -15.72 14.17 -12.22
N ILE A 106 -14.94 14.60 -11.25
CA ILE A 106 -15.40 14.75 -9.87
C ILE A 106 -16.13 16.08 -9.74
N HIS A 107 -17.32 16.05 -9.17
CA HIS A 107 -18.18 17.23 -8.93
C HIS A 107 -18.39 17.50 -7.45
N SER A 108 -18.37 16.43 -6.66
CA SER A 108 -18.47 16.46 -5.21
C SER A 108 -17.63 15.35 -4.61
N LEU A 109 -17.17 15.53 -3.37
CA LEU A 109 -16.40 14.50 -2.68
C LEU A 109 -16.49 14.66 -1.16
N VAL A 110 -16.30 13.54 -0.47
CA VAL A 110 -16.11 13.52 0.98
C VAL A 110 -14.87 12.67 1.28
N VAL A 111 -13.88 13.28 1.92
CA VAL A 111 -12.62 12.62 2.29
C VAL A 111 -12.38 12.76 3.78
N VAL A 112 -11.99 11.67 4.41
CA VAL A 112 -11.64 11.63 5.82
C VAL A 112 -10.23 11.06 6.02
N PRO A 113 -9.48 11.57 7.00
CA PRO A 113 -8.16 11.06 7.33
C PRO A 113 -8.23 9.68 7.98
N LEU A 114 -7.17 8.90 7.78
CA LEU A 114 -6.91 7.66 8.46
C LEU A 114 -5.89 7.90 9.56
N TYR A 115 -6.32 7.82 10.82
CA TYR A 115 -5.44 7.98 11.98
C TYR A 115 -4.98 6.63 12.51
N ASP A 116 -3.67 6.48 12.63
CA ASP A 116 -3.00 5.43 13.40
C ASP A 116 -2.47 6.06 14.69
N ASP A 117 -3.19 5.91 15.79
CA ASP A 117 -3.12 6.71 16.99
C ASP A 117 -3.33 8.22 16.67
N GLU A 118 -2.36 9.08 16.91
CA GLU A 118 -2.44 10.53 16.57
C GLU A 118 -1.85 10.88 15.20
N LYS A 119 -1.29 9.90 14.48
CA LYS A 119 -0.62 10.11 13.20
C LYS A 119 -1.57 9.87 12.04
N VAL A 120 -1.65 10.81 11.11
CA VAL A 120 -2.32 10.59 9.82
C VAL A 120 -1.43 9.68 8.96
N ILE A 121 -1.92 8.49 8.62
CA ILE A 121 -1.22 7.49 7.79
C ILE A 121 -1.69 7.52 6.33
N GLY A 122 -2.72 8.29 6.03
CA GLY A 122 -3.33 8.42 4.74
C GLY A 122 -4.73 8.98 4.87
N PHE A 123 -5.52 8.83 3.84
CA PHE A 123 -6.92 9.24 3.81
C PHE A 123 -7.73 8.32 2.90
N TYR A 124 -9.05 8.40 3.01
CA TYR A 124 -9.95 7.70 2.11
C TYR A 124 -11.21 8.50 1.88
N GLY A 125 -11.89 8.21 0.81
CA GLY A 125 -13.04 9.02 0.45
C GLY A 125 -13.99 8.37 -0.54
N VAL A 126 -15.00 9.16 -0.87
CA VAL A 126 -16.02 8.87 -1.87
C VAL A 126 -16.15 10.04 -2.83
N ASP A 127 -16.23 9.76 -4.13
CA ASP A 127 -16.44 10.72 -5.18
C ASP A 127 -17.89 10.66 -5.69
N ASN A 128 -18.45 11.83 -5.96
CA ASN A 128 -19.77 12.03 -6.51
C ASN A 128 -20.91 11.31 -5.77
N PRO A 129 -20.92 11.28 -4.41
CA PRO A 129 -22.10 10.80 -3.72
C PRO A 129 -23.26 11.75 -3.99
N PRO A 130 -24.50 11.26 -4.20
CA PRO A 130 -25.69 12.12 -4.28
C PRO A 130 -25.81 13.03 -3.06
N ALA A 131 -26.31 14.25 -3.25
CA ALA A 131 -26.42 15.27 -2.19
C ALA A 131 -27.07 14.74 -0.89
N LYS A 132 -28.07 13.86 -1.02
CA LYS A 132 -28.74 13.22 0.12
C LYS A 132 -27.82 12.43 1.06
N TYR A 133 -26.62 12.06 0.61
CA TYR A 133 -25.65 11.30 1.41
C TYR A 133 -24.51 12.17 1.95
N ILE A 134 -24.25 13.35 1.38
CA ILE A 134 -23.08 14.17 1.74
C ILE A 134 -23.09 14.50 3.24
N ASP A 135 -24.23 14.89 3.79
CA ASP A 135 -24.38 15.25 5.21
C ASP A 135 -23.98 14.11 6.16
N PHE A 136 -24.27 12.87 5.77
CA PHE A 136 -24.01 11.69 6.60
C PHE A 136 -22.70 10.97 6.21
N ALA A 137 -22.17 11.23 5.02
CA ALA A 137 -21.01 10.54 4.49
C ALA A 137 -19.82 10.69 5.42
N SER A 138 -19.55 11.90 5.89
CA SER A 138 -18.43 12.18 6.80
C SER A 138 -18.48 11.35 8.08
N GLU A 139 -19.64 11.25 8.73
CA GLU A 139 -19.81 10.46 9.96
C GLU A 139 -19.64 8.95 9.71
N ILE A 140 -20.26 8.45 8.64
CA ILE A 140 -20.14 7.03 8.26
C ILE A 140 -18.68 6.71 7.94
N LEU A 141 -18.01 7.55 7.15
CA LEU A 141 -16.63 7.36 6.82
C LEU A 141 -15.74 7.40 8.07
N GLN A 142 -15.93 8.32 9.01
CA GLN A 142 -15.15 8.34 10.26
C GLN A 142 -15.27 7.02 11.04
N ILE A 143 -16.48 6.48 11.18
CA ILE A 143 -16.70 5.19 11.84
C ILE A 143 -15.98 4.06 11.10
N MET A 144 -16.10 4.03 9.77
CA MET A 144 -15.49 3.00 8.94
C MET A 144 -13.97 3.12 8.88
N GLY A 145 -13.40 4.31 9.07
CA GLY A 145 -11.97 4.57 9.11
C GLY A 145 -11.24 3.70 10.13
N HIS A 146 -11.82 3.46 11.30
CA HIS A 146 -11.24 2.56 12.30
C HIS A 146 -11.08 1.12 11.80
N PHE A 147 -12.03 0.62 11.00
CA PHE A 147 -11.95 -0.72 10.40
C PHE A 147 -10.91 -0.77 9.29
N ILE A 148 -10.80 0.29 8.49
CA ILE A 148 -9.79 0.43 7.45
C ILE A 148 -8.40 0.42 8.09
N VAL A 149 -8.14 1.26 9.09
CA VAL A 149 -6.85 1.32 9.81
C VAL A 149 -6.50 -0.03 10.43
N SER A 150 -7.45 -0.68 11.09
CA SER A 150 -7.25 -2.03 11.65
C SER A 150 -6.86 -3.06 10.58
N SER A 151 -7.50 -3.00 9.42
CA SER A 151 -7.20 -3.90 8.28
C SER A 151 -5.83 -3.60 7.66
N ILE A 152 -5.46 -2.32 7.54
CA ILE A 152 -4.13 -1.87 7.10
C ILE A 152 -3.05 -2.34 8.08
N ARG A 153 -3.25 -2.13 9.38
CA ARG A 153 -2.33 -2.63 10.44
C ARG A 153 -2.13 -4.15 10.33
N ARG A 154 -3.22 -4.90 10.18
CA ARG A 154 -3.17 -6.37 10.02
C ARG A 154 -2.42 -6.76 8.75
N ARG A 155 -2.68 -6.11 7.60
CA ARG A 155 -1.97 -6.34 6.34
C ARG A 155 -0.46 -6.11 6.50
N ASN A 156 -0.09 -4.98 7.10
CA ASN A 156 1.31 -4.62 7.31
C ASN A 156 2.03 -5.58 8.25
N LEU A 157 1.33 -6.06 9.29
CA LEU A 157 1.88 -7.06 10.21
C LEU A 157 2.09 -8.41 9.50
N VAL A 158 1.12 -8.90 8.74
CA VAL A 158 1.26 -10.14 7.95
C VAL A 158 2.43 -10.02 6.99
N ARG A 159 2.53 -8.91 6.24
CA ARG A 159 3.64 -8.66 5.31
C ARG A 159 5.00 -8.65 6.02
N ARG A 160 5.10 -8.03 7.20
CA ARG A 160 6.34 -8.05 8.00
C ARG A 160 6.71 -9.46 8.45
N LEU A 161 5.74 -10.23 8.93
CA LEU A 161 5.96 -11.63 9.32
C LEU A 161 6.41 -12.48 8.13
N GLU A 162 5.83 -12.28 6.96
CA GLU A 162 6.26 -12.95 5.73
C GLU A 162 7.69 -12.59 5.35
N ILE A 163 8.05 -11.30 5.34
CA ILE A 163 9.42 -10.87 5.07
C ILE A 163 10.40 -11.51 6.07
N MET A 164 10.11 -11.43 7.37
CA MET A 164 10.95 -12.03 8.40
C MET A 164 11.06 -13.55 8.27
N SER A 165 10.00 -14.21 7.82
CA SER A 165 9.97 -15.68 7.67
C SER A 165 10.67 -16.18 6.42
N TYR A 166 10.71 -15.39 5.34
CA TYR A 166 11.20 -15.84 4.02
C TYR A 166 12.46 -15.13 3.54
N THR A 167 12.92 -14.09 4.23
CA THR A 167 14.05 -13.28 3.78
C THR A 167 15.25 -13.44 4.71
N ASP A 168 16.46 -13.51 4.16
CA ASP A 168 17.70 -13.43 4.93
C ASP A 168 17.97 -11.97 5.33
N PRO A 169 18.11 -11.67 6.63
CA PRO A 169 18.17 -10.28 7.10
C PRO A 169 19.44 -9.53 6.69
N LEU A 170 20.53 -10.24 6.37
CA LEU A 170 21.78 -9.61 5.94
C LEU A 170 21.73 -9.23 4.45
N THR A 171 21.27 -10.14 3.61
CA THR A 171 21.41 -9.99 2.15
C THR A 171 20.14 -9.54 1.45
N GLY A 172 18.98 -9.70 2.09
CA GLY A 172 17.67 -9.50 1.48
C GLY A 172 17.28 -10.55 0.44
N PHE A 173 18.08 -11.60 0.28
CA PHE A 173 17.71 -12.76 -0.54
C PHE A 173 16.70 -13.65 0.20
N GLY A 174 16.05 -14.55 -0.53
CA GLY A 174 15.27 -15.60 0.12
C GLY A 174 16.16 -16.41 1.09
N ASN A 175 15.64 -16.73 2.27
CA ASN A 175 16.33 -17.59 3.21
C ASN A 175 16.11 -19.07 2.85
N ARG A 176 16.68 -19.96 3.63
CA ARG A 176 16.54 -21.41 3.43
C ARG A 176 15.08 -21.88 3.37
N TYR A 177 14.22 -21.30 4.22
CA TYR A 177 12.80 -21.67 4.24
C TYR A 177 12.06 -21.20 2.97
N ALA A 178 12.40 -20.01 2.46
CA ALA A 178 11.90 -19.53 1.17
C ALA A 178 12.32 -20.47 0.03
N MET A 179 13.58 -20.91 0.01
CA MET A 179 14.07 -21.87 -0.98
C MET A 179 13.31 -23.20 -0.92
N GLU A 180 13.15 -23.77 0.27
CA GLU A 180 12.42 -25.04 0.47
C GLU A 180 10.97 -24.92 -0.03
N LYS A 181 10.29 -23.83 0.28
CA LYS A 181 8.93 -23.54 -0.20
C LYS A 181 8.88 -23.39 -1.72
N TYR A 182 9.83 -22.64 -2.30
CA TYR A 182 9.94 -22.47 -3.74
C TYR A 182 10.09 -23.80 -4.46
N VAL A 183 11.04 -24.63 -4.02
CA VAL A 183 11.31 -25.96 -4.59
C VAL A 183 10.08 -26.87 -4.48
N SER A 184 9.39 -26.85 -3.34
CA SER A 184 8.17 -27.66 -3.14
C SER A 184 7.01 -27.29 -4.05
N GLY A 185 6.99 -26.03 -4.56
CA GLY A 185 5.99 -25.54 -5.51
C GLY A 185 6.30 -25.87 -6.98
N ILE A 186 7.49 -26.37 -7.29
CA ILE A 186 7.86 -26.71 -8.66
C ILE A 186 7.07 -27.94 -9.13
N LEU A 187 6.41 -27.80 -10.27
CA LEU A 187 5.64 -28.91 -10.84
C LEU A 187 6.54 -30.07 -11.26
N PRO A 188 6.10 -31.31 -11.09
CA PRO A 188 6.83 -32.50 -11.58
C PRO A 188 7.19 -32.34 -13.06
N GLN A 189 8.40 -32.76 -13.43
CA GLN A 189 8.96 -32.68 -14.79
C GLN A 189 9.36 -31.28 -15.28
N THR A 190 9.26 -30.24 -14.47
CA THR A 190 9.82 -28.92 -14.80
C THR A 190 11.34 -29.01 -14.85
N LYS A 191 11.96 -28.58 -15.95
CA LYS A 191 13.40 -28.49 -16.05
C LYS A 191 13.88 -27.23 -15.32
N ILE A 192 14.72 -27.41 -14.31
CA ILE A 192 15.35 -26.34 -13.55
C ILE A 192 16.87 -26.41 -13.63
N GLY A 193 17.53 -25.26 -13.59
CA GLY A 193 18.97 -25.13 -13.38
C GLY A 193 19.21 -24.63 -11.94
N VAL A 194 20.17 -25.22 -11.26
CA VAL A 194 20.59 -24.79 -9.92
C VAL A 194 22.07 -24.43 -9.95
N VAL A 195 22.39 -23.23 -9.46
CA VAL A 195 23.76 -22.77 -9.29
C VAL A 195 24.01 -22.60 -7.80
N TYR A 196 25.03 -23.25 -7.29
CA TYR A 196 25.48 -23.10 -5.92
C TYR A 196 26.77 -22.29 -5.89
N CYS A 197 26.79 -21.20 -5.10
CA CYS A 197 27.93 -20.32 -4.94
C CYS A 197 28.39 -20.32 -3.47
N ASP A 198 29.70 -20.37 -3.24
CA ASP A 198 30.30 -20.22 -1.92
C ASP A 198 31.25 -19.03 -1.89
N VAL A 199 31.28 -18.32 -0.74
CA VAL A 199 32.16 -17.16 -0.53
C VAL A 199 33.47 -17.65 0.09
N THR A 200 34.46 -17.82 -0.76
CA THR A 200 35.77 -18.30 -0.33
C THR A 200 36.51 -17.28 0.57
N GLY A 201 37.10 -17.77 1.64
CA GLY A 201 37.91 -16.94 2.54
C GLY A 201 37.13 -16.20 3.62
N LEU A 202 35.82 -16.38 3.71
CA LEU A 202 34.99 -15.75 4.73
C LEU A 202 35.48 -15.96 6.15
N LYS A 203 35.86 -17.24 6.48
CA LYS A 203 36.40 -17.55 7.81
C LYS A 203 37.65 -16.75 8.14
N ARG A 204 38.59 -16.65 7.20
CA ARG A 204 39.83 -15.89 7.40
C ARG A 204 39.52 -14.40 7.65
N VAL A 205 38.65 -13.81 6.86
CA VAL A 205 38.24 -12.39 7.04
C VAL A 205 37.57 -12.17 8.40
N ASN A 206 36.72 -13.11 8.83
CA ASN A 206 36.10 -13.03 10.15
C ASN A 206 37.13 -13.11 11.29
N ASP A 207 38.12 -14.01 11.16
CA ASP A 207 39.16 -14.26 12.19
C ASP A 207 40.15 -13.06 12.25
N GLU A 208 40.52 -12.47 11.10
CA GLU A 208 41.52 -11.39 11.01
C GLU A 208 40.91 -10.00 11.17
N GLU A 209 39.71 -9.75 10.65
CA GLU A 209 39.12 -8.40 10.54
C GLU A 209 37.75 -8.26 11.26
N GLY A 210 37.22 -9.35 11.77
CA GLY A 210 35.97 -9.40 12.52
C GLY A 210 34.72 -9.62 11.64
N HIS A 211 33.61 -10.01 12.28
CA HIS A 211 32.37 -10.40 11.61
C HIS A 211 31.77 -9.31 10.72
N SER A 212 31.92 -8.03 11.09
CA SER A 212 31.41 -6.92 10.27
C SER A 212 32.08 -6.86 8.89
N LYS A 213 33.35 -7.24 8.79
CA LYS A 213 34.05 -7.33 7.50
C LYS A 213 33.64 -8.55 6.70
N GLY A 214 33.39 -9.67 7.38
CA GLY A 214 32.82 -10.85 6.76
C GLY A 214 31.43 -10.57 6.18
N ASP A 215 30.58 -9.87 6.90
CA ASP A 215 29.26 -9.43 6.40
C ASP A 215 29.40 -8.55 5.15
N GLN A 216 30.34 -7.60 5.14
CA GLN A 216 30.63 -6.79 3.95
C GLN A 216 31.10 -7.63 2.76
N LEU A 217 31.88 -8.68 3.00
CA LEU A 217 32.32 -9.62 1.94
C LEU A 217 31.12 -10.37 1.35
N ILE A 218 30.21 -10.85 2.20
CA ILE A 218 28.96 -11.49 1.78
C ILE A 218 28.12 -10.54 0.95
N LEU A 219 27.90 -9.30 1.43
CA LEU A 219 27.09 -8.29 0.73
C LEU A 219 27.66 -7.98 -0.66
N ARG A 220 28.97 -7.81 -0.79
CA ARG A 220 29.62 -7.59 -2.11
C ARG A 220 29.39 -8.75 -3.08
N ALA A 221 29.49 -10.00 -2.59
CA ALA A 221 29.21 -11.18 -3.40
C ALA A 221 27.73 -11.19 -3.86
N CYS A 222 26.80 -10.86 -2.95
CA CYS A 222 25.38 -10.76 -3.26
C CYS A 222 25.08 -9.66 -4.27
N ASP A 223 25.74 -8.50 -4.19
CA ASP A 223 25.55 -7.39 -5.14
C ASP A 223 26.03 -7.78 -6.55
N CYS A 224 27.12 -8.52 -6.65
CA CYS A 224 27.57 -9.09 -7.93
C CYS A 224 26.54 -10.04 -8.52
N LEU A 225 25.97 -10.94 -7.71
CA LEU A 225 24.93 -11.88 -8.14
C LEU A 225 23.67 -11.13 -8.57
N ARG A 226 23.19 -10.18 -7.75
CA ARG A 226 21.98 -9.35 -8.05
C ARG A 226 22.15 -8.57 -9.35
N GLY A 227 23.33 -8.01 -9.61
CA GLY A 227 23.62 -7.28 -10.84
C GLY A 227 23.62 -8.14 -12.10
N THR A 228 24.01 -9.41 -11.96
CA THR A 228 24.17 -10.36 -13.09
C THR A 228 22.93 -11.22 -13.30
N LEU A 229 22.24 -11.60 -12.24
CA LEU A 229 21.14 -12.58 -12.22
C LEU A 229 19.81 -11.91 -11.87
N LYS A 230 19.46 -10.83 -12.57
CA LYS A 230 18.24 -10.02 -12.28
C LYS A 230 16.92 -10.78 -12.43
N GLU A 231 16.88 -11.81 -13.25
CA GLU A 231 15.68 -12.60 -13.57
C GLU A 231 15.61 -13.94 -12.84
N PHE A 232 16.51 -14.17 -11.88
CA PHE A 232 16.62 -15.43 -11.18
C PHE A 232 16.29 -15.30 -9.70
N ASP A 233 15.71 -16.35 -9.14
CA ASP A 233 15.46 -16.45 -7.70
C ASP A 233 16.77 -16.72 -6.96
N LEU A 234 17.09 -15.85 -6.02
CA LEU A 234 18.33 -15.90 -5.24
C LEU A 234 18.01 -16.24 -3.78
N PHE A 235 18.69 -17.27 -3.26
CA PHE A 235 18.53 -17.71 -1.88
C PHE A 235 19.88 -17.76 -1.17
N ARG A 236 19.86 -17.42 0.12
CA ARG A 236 20.98 -17.64 1.04
C ARG A 236 20.62 -18.75 2.03
N ILE A 237 21.46 -19.78 2.09
CA ILE A 237 21.26 -20.98 2.92
C ILE A 237 22.39 -21.14 3.93
#